data_362798879f7bd3a73189c3a129441af4
#
_entry.id   362798879f7bd3a73189c3a129441af4
#
_cell.length_a   1.000
_cell.length_b   1.000
_cell.length_c   1.000
_cell.angle_alpha   90.00
_cell.angle_beta   90.00
_cell.angle_gamma   90.00
#
_symmetry.space_group_name_H-M   'P 1'
#
loop_
_entity.id
_entity.type
_entity.pdbx_description
1 polymer ?
#
loop_
_entity_poly.entity_id
_entity_poly.type
_entity_poly.pdbx_seq_one_letter_code
_entity_poly.pdbx_strand_id
1 'polypeptide(L)'
;QAIFTWAGADVERFINESAKEKVLRYSKRISKAVQDQSSVVVNRILGQRKIKDYFPKTNEGQSFHISDLGQIDLSKGKWLILSRTKSNMLKIMEQLKKKNLYYDSNKGKGHKVRVYSAKKFYDLWKSGKTLEEKNIKDVKEFTGNVSWDRTISWYDAFVNVDVNEKNYIRQMLERGERLDEKARIWVSTIHAIKGGEQDNVI
;
A
#
# COMPACT_ATOMS: atom_id res chain seq x y z
N GLN A 1 -0.67 18.44 12.21
CA GLN A 1 -1.95 18.62 12.90
C GLN A 1 -2.97 19.35 12.02
N ALA A 2 -2.54 20.25 11.13
CA ALA A 2 -3.41 20.95 10.17
C ALA A 2 -3.85 20.09 8.95
N ILE A 3 -3.55 18.80 8.93
CA ILE A 3 -3.80 17.92 7.79
C ILE A 3 -5.29 17.77 7.44
N PHE A 4 -6.18 18.05 8.38
CA PHE A 4 -7.63 17.99 8.20
C PHE A 4 -8.32 19.36 8.18
N THR A 5 -7.60 20.45 7.97
CA THR A 5 -8.18 21.79 7.87
C THR A 5 -9.28 21.86 6.79
N TRP A 6 -9.07 21.16 5.68
CA TRP A 6 -10.06 21.01 4.60
C TRP A 6 -11.37 20.31 5.04
N ALA A 7 -11.34 19.59 6.15
CA ALA A 7 -12.52 18.92 6.75
C ALA A 7 -13.08 19.67 7.97
N GLY A 8 -12.73 20.95 8.12
CA GLY A 8 -13.24 21.81 9.19
C GLY A 8 -12.44 21.77 10.50
N ALA A 9 -11.23 21.24 10.51
CA ALA A 9 -10.37 21.30 11.70
C ALA A 9 -9.86 22.74 11.91
N ASP A 10 -10.22 23.33 13.04
CA ASP A 10 -9.78 24.66 13.45
C ASP A 10 -8.50 24.55 14.28
N VAL A 11 -7.38 24.89 13.66
CA VAL A 11 -6.06 24.80 14.26
C VAL A 11 -5.83 25.92 15.28
N GLU A 12 -6.33 27.12 15.01
CA GLU A 12 -6.15 28.29 15.89
C GLU A 12 -6.92 28.09 17.19
N ARG A 13 -8.17 27.65 17.11
CA ARG A 13 -8.97 27.29 18.26
C ARG A 13 -8.27 26.23 19.10
N PHE A 14 -7.73 25.19 18.48
CA PHE A 14 -7.01 24.14 19.20
C PHE A 14 -5.73 24.63 19.89
N ILE A 15 -4.97 25.55 19.26
CA ILE A 15 -3.74 26.11 19.84
C ILE A 15 -4.06 27.04 21.03
N ASN A 16 -5.16 27.78 20.95
CA ASN A 16 -5.57 28.78 21.94
C ASN A 16 -6.44 28.20 23.07
N GLU A 17 -6.75 26.88 23.00
CA GLU A 17 -7.52 26.22 24.07
C GLU A 17 -6.76 26.28 25.41
N SER A 18 -7.45 26.80 26.44
CA SER A 18 -6.91 26.86 27.79
C SER A 18 -7.00 25.52 28.49
N ALA A 19 -5.90 24.76 28.46
CA ALA A 19 -5.84 23.45 29.10
C ALA A 19 -4.47 23.20 29.77
N LYS A 20 -4.43 22.27 30.71
CA LYS A 20 -3.16 21.77 31.25
C LYS A 20 -2.38 21.06 30.16
N GLU A 21 -1.20 21.56 29.86
CA GLU A 21 -0.35 20.95 28.84
C GLU A 21 0.62 19.94 29.43
N LYS A 22 0.73 18.80 28.81
CA LYS A 22 1.78 17.81 29.08
C LYS A 22 2.42 17.38 27.78
N VAL A 23 3.73 17.52 27.70
CA VAL A 23 4.50 17.10 26.51
C VAL A 23 5.01 15.67 26.71
N LEU A 24 4.65 14.77 25.79
CA LEU A 24 5.23 13.44 25.71
C LEU A 24 6.54 13.54 24.93
N ARG A 25 7.66 13.53 25.62
CA ARG A 25 8.97 13.79 25.02
C ARG A 25 9.55 12.63 24.22
N TYR A 26 9.13 11.39 24.51
CA TYR A 26 9.70 10.19 23.86
C TYR A 26 8.78 9.67 22.77
N SER A 27 9.31 9.55 21.58
CA SER A 27 8.62 8.85 20.49
C SER A 27 8.70 7.35 20.73
N LYS A 28 7.58 6.65 20.48
CA LYS A 28 7.51 5.19 20.46
C LYS A 28 7.65 4.62 19.04
N ARG A 29 7.76 5.49 18.02
CA ARG A 29 7.60 5.11 16.61
C ARG A 29 8.80 5.45 15.74
N ILE A 30 9.34 6.66 15.85
CA ILE A 30 10.32 7.17 14.90
C ILE A 30 11.76 6.97 15.37
N SER A 31 12.62 6.64 14.43
CA SER A 31 14.08 6.61 14.61
C SER A 31 14.68 8.00 14.54
N LYS A 32 15.96 8.13 14.92
CA LYS A 32 16.68 9.40 14.83
C LYS A 32 16.74 9.97 13.42
N ALA A 33 17.02 9.16 12.41
CA ALA A 33 17.07 9.62 11.02
C ALA A 33 15.73 10.22 10.55
N VAL A 34 14.60 9.62 10.93
CA VAL A 34 13.26 10.16 10.61
C VAL A 34 12.98 11.43 11.40
N GLN A 35 13.41 11.50 12.64
CA GLN A 35 13.27 12.72 13.46
C GLN A 35 14.04 13.88 12.88
N ASP A 36 15.29 13.66 12.48
CA ASP A 36 16.15 14.69 11.89
C ASP A 36 15.51 15.27 10.61
N GLN A 37 15.01 14.40 9.72
CA GLN A 37 14.31 14.86 8.52
C GLN A 37 13.00 15.60 8.84
N SER A 38 12.23 15.12 9.78
CA SER A 38 11.00 15.80 10.19
C SER A 38 11.27 17.17 10.81
N SER A 39 12.37 17.31 11.53
CA SER A 39 12.80 18.57 12.14
C SER A 39 13.16 19.63 11.08
N VAL A 40 13.82 19.21 9.99
CA VAL A 40 14.09 20.12 8.85
C VAL A 40 12.79 20.71 8.29
N VAL A 41 11.77 19.88 8.12
CA VAL A 41 10.47 20.32 7.58
C VAL A 41 9.73 21.20 8.59
N VAL A 42 9.69 20.75 9.83
CA VAL A 42 8.94 21.42 10.91
C VAL A 42 9.55 22.77 11.27
N ASN A 43 10.88 22.93 11.18
CA ASN A 43 11.56 24.20 11.43
C ASN A 43 11.31 25.29 10.37
N ARG A 44 10.75 24.91 9.21
CA ARG A 44 10.28 25.86 8.20
C ARG A 44 8.97 26.53 8.55
N ILE A 45 8.25 26.02 9.54
CA ILE A 45 6.99 26.60 10.02
C ILE A 45 7.34 27.75 10.97
N LEU A 46 7.25 28.98 10.46
CA LEU A 46 7.48 30.20 11.22
C LEU A 46 6.20 30.60 11.94
N GLY A 47 6.31 31.14 13.15
CA GLY A 47 5.19 31.72 13.91
C GLY A 47 4.52 30.75 14.90
N GLN A 48 3.30 30.38 14.68
CA GLN A 48 2.40 29.71 15.63
C GLN A 48 2.76 28.26 16.00
N ARG A 49 4.00 28.00 16.35
CA ARG A 49 4.44 26.65 16.71
C ARG A 49 4.94 26.61 18.15
N LYS A 50 4.37 25.73 18.97
CA LYS A 50 5.00 25.37 20.23
C LYS A 50 6.23 24.51 19.97
N ILE A 51 7.40 25.00 20.39
CA ILE A 51 8.65 24.23 20.32
C ILE A 51 8.52 23.08 21.33
N LYS A 52 8.80 21.88 20.87
CA LYS A 52 8.75 20.66 21.68
C LYS A 52 10.02 19.86 21.46
N ASP A 53 10.66 19.48 22.55
CA ASP A 53 11.79 18.57 22.50
C ASP A 53 11.27 17.13 22.43
N TYR A 54 11.62 16.45 21.35
CA TYR A 54 11.30 15.05 21.14
C TYR A 54 12.57 14.21 21.08
N PHE A 55 12.54 13.07 21.74
CA PHE A 55 13.58 12.05 21.64
C PHE A 55 13.09 10.90 20.76
N PRO A 56 13.91 10.36 19.87
CA PRO A 56 13.55 9.24 19.03
C PRO A 56 13.40 7.96 19.83
N LYS A 57 12.74 6.95 19.23
CA LYS A 57 12.65 5.60 19.79
C LYS A 57 14.03 4.94 19.84
N THR A 58 14.81 5.07 18.78
CA THR A 58 16.14 4.50 18.62
C THR A 58 17.04 5.49 17.89
N ASN A 59 18.35 5.34 18.02
CA ASN A 59 19.33 6.09 17.24
C ASN A 59 19.58 5.47 15.85
N GLU A 60 18.93 4.36 15.56
CA GLU A 60 19.01 3.66 14.29
C GLU A 60 18.08 4.28 13.25
N GLY A 61 18.15 3.75 12.04
CA GLY A 61 17.35 4.14 10.91
C GLY A 61 18.17 4.91 9.88
N GLN A 62 17.62 4.97 8.68
CA GLN A 62 18.22 5.66 7.55
C GLN A 62 17.17 6.54 6.87
N SER A 63 17.62 7.66 6.33
CA SER A 63 16.81 8.53 5.50
C SER A 63 17.64 8.99 4.31
N PHE A 64 17.13 8.80 3.12
CA PHE A 64 17.81 9.19 1.90
C PHE A 64 16.81 9.63 0.84
N HIS A 65 17.29 10.43 -0.10
CA HIS A 65 16.50 10.89 -1.22
C HIS A 65 16.61 9.91 -2.38
N ILE A 66 15.47 9.62 -3.03
CA ILE A 66 15.40 8.84 -4.26
C ILE A 66 14.68 9.66 -5.33
N SER A 67 15.10 9.52 -6.56
CA SER A 67 14.45 10.14 -7.72
C SER A 67 13.50 9.19 -8.44
N ASP A 68 13.69 7.88 -8.27
CA ASP A 68 12.88 6.83 -8.90
C ASP A 68 12.77 5.60 -8.01
N LEU A 69 11.62 4.91 -8.05
CA LEU A 69 11.38 3.65 -7.32
C LEU A 69 12.31 2.51 -7.76
N GLY A 70 12.99 2.63 -8.90
CA GLY A 70 13.98 1.66 -9.35
C GLY A 70 15.27 1.63 -8.55
N GLN A 71 15.53 2.68 -7.77
CA GLN A 71 16.72 2.77 -6.90
C GLN A 71 16.59 1.95 -5.62
N ILE A 72 15.40 1.37 -5.38
CA ILE A 72 15.11 0.58 -4.18
C ILE A 72 14.71 -0.84 -4.58
N ASP A 73 15.25 -1.81 -3.87
CA ASP A 73 14.81 -3.21 -3.97
C ASP A 73 13.51 -3.42 -3.17
N LEU A 74 12.37 -3.24 -3.85
CA LEU A 74 11.05 -3.48 -3.28
C LEU A 74 10.68 -4.97 -3.20
N SER A 75 11.56 -5.88 -3.64
CA SER A 75 11.31 -7.32 -3.56
C SER A 75 11.45 -7.87 -2.14
N LYS A 76 12.05 -7.12 -1.23
CA LYS A 76 12.29 -7.51 0.16
C LYS A 76 11.69 -6.50 1.13
N GLY A 77 11.36 -6.99 2.34
CA GLY A 77 10.82 -6.15 3.40
C GLY A 77 9.36 -5.73 3.19
N LYS A 78 8.84 -4.98 4.15
CA LYS A 78 7.49 -4.40 4.11
C LYS A 78 7.61 -2.91 3.84
N TRP A 79 6.82 -2.42 2.90
CA TRP A 79 6.90 -1.06 2.39
C TRP A 79 5.56 -0.33 2.48
N LEU A 80 5.62 0.92 2.89
CA LEU A 80 4.50 1.86 2.81
C LEU A 80 4.91 2.98 1.84
N ILE A 81 4.25 3.04 0.69
CA ILE A 81 4.51 4.07 -0.31
C ILE A 81 3.41 5.12 -0.24
N LEU A 82 3.79 6.36 0.02
CA LEU A 82 2.88 7.45 0.28
C LEU A 82 2.89 8.48 -0.85
N SER A 83 1.72 9.03 -1.11
CA SER A 83 1.59 10.15 -2.03
C SER A 83 0.70 11.24 -1.45
N ARG A 84 0.89 12.47 -1.91
CA ARG A 84 0.04 13.59 -1.53
C ARG A 84 -1.36 13.47 -2.10
N THR A 85 -1.48 13.05 -3.35
CA THR A 85 -2.74 13.05 -4.11
C THR A 85 -3.09 11.66 -4.61
N LYS A 86 -4.39 11.46 -4.86
CA LYS A 86 -4.89 10.23 -5.48
C LYS A 86 -4.31 10.00 -6.88
N SER A 87 -4.09 11.07 -7.64
CA SER A 87 -3.51 10.97 -8.98
C SER A 87 -2.09 10.43 -8.93
N ASN A 88 -1.25 10.95 -8.02
CA ASN A 88 0.11 10.44 -7.85
C ASN A 88 0.12 8.99 -7.34
N MET A 89 -0.81 8.65 -6.44
CA MET A 89 -0.98 7.28 -5.99
C MET A 89 -1.24 6.31 -7.16
N LEU A 90 -2.11 6.69 -8.10
CA LEU A 90 -2.39 5.87 -9.28
C LEU A 90 -1.15 5.68 -10.17
N LYS A 91 -0.35 6.73 -10.37
CA LYS A 91 0.92 6.64 -11.10
C LYS A 91 1.92 5.68 -10.44
N ILE A 92 2.02 5.72 -9.11
CA ILE A 92 2.85 4.78 -8.35
C ILE A 92 2.35 3.34 -8.54
N MET A 93 1.04 3.11 -8.41
CA MET A 93 0.43 1.79 -8.61
C MET A 93 0.70 1.25 -10.02
N GLU A 94 0.62 2.12 -11.04
CA GLU A 94 0.97 1.75 -12.41
C GLU A 94 2.44 1.36 -12.57
N GLN A 95 3.36 2.09 -11.95
CA GLN A 95 4.79 1.74 -11.95
C GLN A 95 5.06 0.40 -11.26
N LEU A 96 4.43 0.14 -10.12
CA LEU A 96 4.52 -1.15 -9.42
C LEU A 96 3.98 -2.29 -10.29
N LYS A 97 2.87 -2.06 -10.98
CA LYS A 97 2.28 -3.01 -11.92
C LYS A 97 3.21 -3.31 -13.10
N LYS A 98 3.81 -2.29 -13.71
CA LYS A 98 4.82 -2.46 -14.78
C LYS A 98 6.06 -3.24 -14.32
N LYS A 99 6.42 -3.15 -13.05
CA LYS A 99 7.51 -3.92 -12.43
C LYS A 99 7.07 -5.30 -11.93
N ASN A 100 5.81 -5.67 -12.12
CA ASN A 100 5.20 -6.92 -11.65
C ASN A 100 5.38 -7.12 -10.12
N LEU A 101 5.23 -6.05 -9.34
CA LEU A 101 5.28 -6.09 -7.90
C LEU A 101 3.88 -6.17 -7.31
N TYR A 102 3.66 -7.12 -6.40
CA TYR A 102 2.39 -7.24 -5.70
C TYR A 102 2.23 -6.15 -4.66
N TYR A 103 1.15 -5.38 -4.78
CA TYR A 103 0.81 -4.30 -3.86
C TYR A 103 -0.67 -4.33 -3.47
N ASP A 104 -0.97 -3.72 -2.33
CA ASP A 104 -2.34 -3.46 -1.87
C ASP A 104 -2.53 -1.95 -1.66
N SER A 105 -3.76 -1.49 -1.66
CA SER A 105 -4.08 -0.07 -1.44
C SER A 105 -5.48 0.12 -0.88
N ASN A 106 -5.74 1.28 -0.28
CA ASN A 106 -7.09 1.67 0.15
C ASN A 106 -8.08 1.84 -1.02
N LYS A 107 -7.55 1.98 -2.25
CA LYS A 107 -8.32 2.03 -3.48
C LYS A 107 -8.00 0.78 -4.29
N GLY A 108 -8.97 0.00 -4.58
CA GLY A 108 -8.78 -1.17 -5.43
C GLY A 108 -9.25 -2.47 -4.80
N LYS A 109 -10.34 -2.41 -4.03
CA LYS A 109 -11.01 -3.65 -3.60
C LYS A 109 -11.19 -4.62 -4.77
N GLY A 110 -11.51 -4.08 -5.97
CA GLY A 110 -11.63 -4.86 -7.18
C GLY A 110 -10.32 -5.53 -7.63
N HIS A 111 -9.18 -4.84 -7.52
CA HIS A 111 -7.89 -5.43 -7.85
C HIS A 111 -7.54 -6.60 -6.91
N LYS A 112 -7.67 -6.38 -5.61
CA LYS A 112 -7.42 -7.43 -4.61
C LYS A 112 -8.31 -8.66 -4.79
N VAL A 113 -9.60 -8.46 -5.05
CA VAL A 113 -10.55 -9.54 -5.31
C VAL A 113 -10.14 -10.31 -6.56
N ARG A 114 -9.79 -9.63 -7.65
CA ARG A 114 -9.35 -10.27 -8.89
C ARG A 114 -8.09 -11.10 -8.70
N VAL A 115 -7.08 -10.54 -8.06
CA VAL A 115 -5.81 -11.22 -7.79
C VAL A 115 -6.03 -12.46 -6.91
N TYR A 116 -6.81 -12.33 -5.85
CA TYR A 116 -7.15 -13.45 -4.97
C TYR A 116 -7.91 -14.56 -5.72
N SER A 117 -8.93 -14.19 -6.50
CA SER A 117 -9.72 -15.16 -7.27
C SER A 117 -8.89 -15.84 -8.35
N ALA A 118 -7.99 -15.09 -9.00
CA ALA A 118 -7.07 -15.64 -9.98
C ALA A 118 -6.12 -16.68 -9.36
N LYS A 119 -5.57 -16.39 -8.18
CA LYS A 119 -4.74 -17.34 -7.46
C LYS A 119 -5.51 -18.60 -7.08
N LYS A 120 -6.70 -18.46 -6.53
CA LYS A 120 -7.56 -19.59 -6.16
C LYS A 120 -7.85 -20.49 -7.37
N PHE A 121 -8.13 -19.87 -8.53
CA PHE A 121 -8.36 -20.61 -9.77
C PHE A 121 -7.08 -21.30 -10.27
N TYR A 122 -5.95 -20.61 -10.24
CA TYR A 122 -4.65 -21.18 -10.58
C TYR A 122 -4.29 -22.39 -9.70
N ASP A 123 -4.50 -22.30 -8.40
CA ASP A 123 -4.23 -23.41 -7.47
C ASP A 123 -5.14 -24.62 -7.73
N LEU A 124 -6.42 -24.39 -8.05
CA LEU A 124 -7.36 -25.44 -8.43
C LEU A 124 -6.95 -26.11 -9.74
N TRP A 125 -6.58 -25.32 -10.74
CA TRP A 125 -6.09 -25.83 -12.02
C TRP A 125 -4.81 -26.65 -11.83
N LYS A 126 -3.84 -26.14 -11.06
CA LYS A 126 -2.57 -26.81 -10.80
C LYS A 126 -2.74 -28.10 -9.98
N SER A 127 -3.64 -28.13 -9.02
CA SER A 127 -3.91 -29.31 -8.17
C SER A 127 -4.69 -30.41 -8.88
N GLY A 128 -5.23 -30.14 -10.04
CA GLY A 128 -6.07 -31.06 -10.78
C GLY A 128 -7.45 -31.34 -10.15
N LYS A 129 -7.85 -30.58 -9.12
CA LYS A 129 -9.15 -30.70 -8.47
C LYS A 129 -10.27 -30.10 -9.32
N THR A 130 -11.48 -30.68 -9.21
CA THR A 130 -12.70 -30.11 -9.78
C THR A 130 -13.14 -28.89 -8.99
N LEU A 131 -13.73 -27.91 -9.68
CA LEU A 131 -14.39 -26.77 -9.05
C LEU A 131 -15.61 -27.27 -8.26
N GLU A 132 -15.63 -27.02 -6.96
CA GLU A 132 -16.84 -27.18 -6.17
C GLU A 132 -17.83 -26.04 -6.51
N GLU A 133 -19.14 -26.29 -6.40
CA GLU A 133 -20.19 -25.30 -6.72
C GLU A 133 -20.01 -23.96 -6.02
N LYS A 134 -19.56 -23.95 -4.75
CA LYS A 134 -19.29 -22.73 -4.01
C LYS A 134 -18.17 -21.86 -4.62
N ASN A 135 -17.27 -22.47 -5.37
CA ASN A 135 -16.14 -21.77 -6.03
C ASN A 135 -16.49 -21.32 -7.44
N ILE A 136 -17.54 -21.90 -8.04
CA ILE A 136 -17.98 -21.57 -9.42
C ILE A 136 -18.43 -20.12 -9.50
N LYS A 137 -19.10 -19.59 -8.47
CA LYS A 137 -19.58 -18.21 -8.45
C LYS A 137 -18.45 -17.19 -8.51
N ASP A 138 -17.39 -17.43 -7.73
CA ASP A 138 -16.21 -16.55 -7.68
C ASP A 138 -15.41 -16.58 -8.98
N VAL A 139 -15.46 -17.69 -9.70
CA VAL A 139 -14.74 -17.90 -10.96
C VAL A 139 -15.53 -17.41 -12.15
N LYS A 140 -16.86 -17.54 -12.16
CA LYS A 140 -17.74 -17.09 -13.26
C LYS A 140 -17.57 -15.63 -13.65
N GLU A 141 -17.29 -14.76 -12.68
CA GLU A 141 -17.04 -13.33 -12.94
C GLU A 141 -15.83 -13.13 -13.87
N PHE A 142 -14.84 -14.00 -13.81
CA PHE A 142 -13.58 -13.90 -14.57
C PHE A 142 -13.57 -14.77 -15.83
N THR A 143 -14.24 -15.92 -15.78
CA THR A 143 -14.27 -16.86 -16.90
C THR A 143 -15.48 -16.66 -17.82
N GLY A 144 -16.40 -15.78 -17.47
CA GLY A 144 -17.69 -15.66 -18.15
C GLY A 144 -18.52 -16.94 -17.97
N ASN A 145 -19.32 -17.29 -18.98
CA ASN A 145 -20.13 -18.53 -18.99
C ASN A 145 -19.38 -19.75 -19.54
N VAL A 146 -18.07 -19.68 -19.66
CA VAL A 146 -17.26 -20.82 -20.15
C VAL A 146 -17.27 -21.90 -19.08
N SER A 147 -17.78 -23.07 -19.43
CA SER A 147 -17.59 -24.27 -18.60
C SER A 147 -16.10 -24.54 -18.52
N TRP A 148 -15.57 -24.56 -17.31
CA TRP A 148 -14.14 -24.83 -17.13
C TRP A 148 -13.85 -26.28 -17.51
N ASP A 149 -13.19 -26.41 -18.64
CA ASP A 149 -12.57 -27.65 -19.09
C ASP A 149 -11.08 -27.59 -18.74
N ARG A 150 -10.54 -28.64 -18.15
CA ARG A 150 -9.12 -28.76 -17.80
C ARG A 150 -8.18 -28.69 -19.00
N THR A 151 -8.68 -28.85 -20.22
CA THR A 151 -7.91 -28.67 -21.43
C THR A 151 -7.54 -27.22 -21.71
N ILE A 152 -8.30 -26.27 -21.12
CA ILE A 152 -8.04 -24.84 -21.26
C ILE A 152 -7.13 -24.41 -20.11
N SER A 153 -6.05 -23.71 -20.44
CA SER A 153 -5.17 -23.15 -19.42
C SER A 153 -5.92 -22.16 -18.53
N TRP A 154 -5.51 -22.02 -17.27
CA TRP A 154 -6.11 -21.03 -16.37
C TRP A 154 -6.05 -19.61 -16.96
N TYR A 155 -4.99 -19.30 -17.68
CA TYR A 155 -4.76 -18.01 -18.30
C TYR A 155 -5.77 -17.72 -19.41
N ASP A 156 -6.05 -18.71 -20.25
CA ASP A 156 -7.00 -18.59 -21.36
C ASP A 156 -8.45 -18.57 -20.86
N ALA A 157 -8.72 -19.24 -19.74
CA ALA A 157 -10.03 -19.24 -19.11
C ALA A 157 -10.47 -17.85 -18.58
N PHE A 158 -9.54 -16.92 -18.30
CA PHE A 158 -9.85 -15.57 -17.86
C PHE A 158 -10.25 -14.63 -19.01
N VAL A 159 -11.35 -14.91 -19.69
CA VAL A 159 -11.80 -14.15 -20.87
C VAL A 159 -12.22 -12.71 -20.55
N ASN A 160 -12.75 -12.46 -19.35
CA ASN A 160 -13.24 -11.14 -18.92
C ASN A 160 -12.15 -10.27 -18.24
N VAL A 161 -10.90 -10.71 -18.26
CA VAL A 161 -9.78 -9.96 -17.67
C VAL A 161 -8.90 -9.40 -18.78
N ASP A 162 -8.56 -8.13 -18.68
CA ASP A 162 -7.67 -7.46 -19.63
C ASP A 162 -6.31 -8.17 -19.73
N VAL A 163 -5.74 -8.20 -20.94
CA VAL A 163 -4.49 -8.93 -21.24
C VAL A 163 -3.33 -8.45 -20.34
N ASN A 164 -3.23 -7.14 -20.07
CA ASN A 164 -2.19 -6.61 -19.22
C ASN A 164 -2.37 -7.05 -17.76
N GLU A 165 -3.63 -7.13 -17.30
CA GLU A 165 -3.95 -7.66 -15.98
C GLU A 165 -3.63 -9.15 -15.88
N LYS A 166 -3.98 -9.94 -16.88
CA LYS A 166 -3.62 -11.37 -16.94
C LYS A 166 -2.11 -11.57 -16.89
N ASN A 167 -1.36 -10.81 -17.68
CA ASN A 167 0.10 -10.89 -17.72
C ASN A 167 0.71 -10.51 -16.35
N TYR A 168 0.20 -9.47 -15.71
CA TYR A 168 0.62 -9.06 -14.38
C TYR A 168 0.39 -10.18 -13.34
N ILE A 169 -0.82 -10.75 -13.31
CA ILE A 169 -1.17 -11.86 -12.40
C ILE A 169 -0.26 -13.07 -12.66
N ARG A 170 -0.07 -13.44 -13.93
CA ARG A 170 0.81 -14.55 -14.32
C ARG A 170 2.22 -14.36 -13.78
N GLN A 171 2.80 -13.20 -14.00
CA GLN A 171 4.16 -12.91 -13.57
C GLN A 171 4.32 -12.92 -12.04
N MET A 172 3.32 -12.45 -11.31
CA MET A 172 3.32 -12.56 -9.85
C MET A 172 3.29 -14.02 -9.38
N LEU A 173 2.45 -14.85 -10.00
CA LEU A 173 2.35 -16.28 -9.68
C LEU A 173 3.64 -17.04 -10.01
N GLU A 174 4.26 -16.76 -11.16
CA GLU A 174 5.53 -17.35 -11.58
C GLU A 174 6.69 -16.99 -10.64
N ARG A 175 6.66 -15.77 -10.06
CA ARG A 175 7.62 -15.33 -9.04
C ARG A 175 7.35 -15.88 -7.64
N GLY A 176 6.25 -16.62 -7.46
CA GLY A 176 5.87 -17.20 -6.18
C GLY A 176 5.31 -16.19 -5.18
N GLU A 177 4.79 -15.05 -5.66
CA GLU A 177 4.11 -14.10 -4.77
C GLU A 177 2.86 -14.73 -4.14
N ARG A 178 2.70 -14.52 -2.85
CA ARG A 178 1.57 -15.05 -2.08
C ARG A 178 0.37 -14.11 -2.18
N LEU A 179 -0.36 -14.25 -3.29
CA LEU A 179 -1.50 -13.38 -3.61
C LEU A 179 -2.71 -13.57 -2.67
N ASP A 180 -2.71 -14.61 -1.86
CA ASP A 180 -3.66 -14.91 -0.79
C ASP A 180 -3.34 -14.18 0.53
N GLU A 181 -2.15 -13.64 0.67
CA GLU A 181 -1.73 -12.88 1.85
C GLU A 181 -1.81 -11.35 1.61
N LYS A 182 -1.54 -10.61 2.68
CA LYS A 182 -1.38 -9.15 2.57
C LYS A 182 -0.13 -8.84 1.75
N ALA A 183 -0.28 -7.96 0.78
CA ALA A 183 0.86 -7.50 0.00
C ALA A 183 1.93 -6.86 0.90
N ARG A 184 3.19 -7.10 0.57
CA ARG A 184 4.32 -6.47 1.28
C ARG A 184 4.42 -4.97 1.02
N ILE A 185 3.88 -4.52 -0.12
CA ILE A 185 3.84 -3.13 -0.51
C ILE A 185 2.42 -2.60 -0.31
N TRP A 186 2.29 -1.58 0.52
CA TRP A 186 1.05 -0.86 0.71
C TRP A 186 1.15 0.54 0.13
N VAL A 187 0.24 0.90 -0.76
CA VAL A 187 0.19 2.23 -1.38
C VAL A 187 -0.98 3.03 -0.83
N SER A 188 -0.71 4.23 -0.35
CA SER A 188 -1.76 5.08 0.24
C SER A 188 -1.48 6.56 0.03
N THR A 189 -2.50 7.37 0.33
CA THR A 189 -2.27 8.81 0.51
C THR A 189 -1.89 9.10 1.95
N ILE A 190 -1.09 10.16 2.16
CA ILE A 190 -0.66 10.61 3.49
C ILE A 190 -1.87 10.82 4.42
N HIS A 191 -2.99 11.34 3.91
CA HIS A 191 -4.20 11.56 4.69
C HIS A 191 -4.87 10.27 5.14
N ALA A 192 -4.95 9.29 4.25
CA ALA A 192 -5.66 8.04 4.52
C ALA A 192 -4.93 7.13 5.51
N ILE A 193 -3.61 7.25 5.62
CA ILE A 193 -2.78 6.41 6.48
C ILE A 193 -2.30 7.13 7.74
N LYS A 194 -2.83 8.32 8.02
CA LYS A 194 -2.41 9.09 9.22
C LYS A 194 -2.41 8.22 10.48
N GLY A 195 -1.27 8.16 11.16
CA GLY A 195 -1.07 7.34 12.36
C GLY A 195 -0.62 5.91 12.08
N GLY A 196 -0.55 5.50 10.81
CA GLY A 196 0.06 4.24 10.41
C GLY A 196 1.58 4.26 10.53
N GLU A 197 2.17 3.07 10.54
CA GLU A 197 3.62 2.87 10.59
C GLU A 197 4.01 1.64 9.78
N GLN A 198 5.24 1.65 9.29
CA GLN A 198 5.84 0.51 8.57
C GLN A 198 7.37 0.58 8.71
N ASP A 199 8.03 -0.55 8.53
CA ASP A 199 9.50 -0.65 8.62
C ASP A 199 10.20 0.23 7.59
N ASN A 200 9.66 0.29 6.37
CA ASN A 200 10.16 1.11 5.30
C ASN A 200 9.05 2.01 4.75
N VAL A 201 9.34 3.30 4.58
CA VAL A 201 8.39 4.30 4.09
C VAL A 201 9.03 5.12 2.96
N ILE A 202 8.30 5.31 1.87
CA ILE A 202 8.65 6.16 0.72
C ILE A 202 7.60 7.25 0.57
#